data_8fcbdeb277e26b764b1ac63259b197a1
#
_entry.id   8fcbdeb277e26b764b1ac63259b197a1
#
_cell.length_a   1.000
_cell.length_b   1.000
_cell.length_c   1.000
_cell.angle_alpha   90.00
_cell.angle_beta   90.00
_cell.angle_gamma   90.00
#
_symmetry.space_group_name_H-M   'P 1'
#
loop_
_entity.id
_entity.type
_entity.pdbx_description
1 polymer ?
#
loop_
_entity_poly.entity_id
_entity_poly.type
_entity_poly.pdbx_seq_one_letter_code
_entity_poly.pdbx_strand_id
1 'polypeptide(L)'
;MRNGVRGIGGLEAERLQACIPLAVDCSRTRLYGCGCSGVSGLLRRMVLSASRGRAIALGNHIFLPDRHDGDLAILAHELTHCGQYQAWGPVRYFARGALEQLRHLFYRKLGLGSNPYHYHAKAGRPFTSYGMEQQAQMVEDSFRSRQQGQVIPSA
;
A
#
# COMPACT_ATOMS: atom_id res chain seq x y z
N MET A 1 1.13 25.93 11.89
CA MET A 1 2.01 24.77 11.79
C MET A 1 1.21 23.61 11.19
N ARG A 2 1.54 23.13 10.01
CA ARG A 2 0.85 21.98 9.42
C ARG A 2 1.29 20.74 10.22
N ASN A 3 0.34 20.03 10.82
CA ASN A 3 0.62 18.85 11.67
C ASN A 3 1.12 17.61 10.91
N GLY A 4 1.79 17.77 9.78
CA GLY A 4 2.39 16.70 8.98
C GLY A 4 1.43 15.58 8.50
N VAL A 5 0.19 15.56 9.01
CA VAL A 5 -0.87 14.67 8.52
C VAL A 5 -1.62 15.40 7.42
N ARG A 6 -1.70 14.78 6.24
CA ARG A 6 -2.38 15.36 5.08
C ARG A 6 -3.33 14.38 4.41
N GLY A 7 -4.27 14.89 3.66
CA GLY A 7 -5.05 14.11 2.70
C GLY A 7 -4.26 13.88 1.41
N ILE A 8 -4.77 12.98 0.58
CA ILE A 8 -4.33 12.76 -0.79
C ILE A 8 -5.38 13.43 -1.69
N GLY A 9 -4.97 14.38 -2.52
CA GLY A 9 -5.92 15.13 -3.35
C GLY A 9 -5.29 15.74 -4.59
N GLY A 10 -6.12 16.37 -5.45
CA GLY A 10 -5.71 17.00 -6.70
C GLY A 10 -5.00 16.03 -7.65
N LEU A 11 -3.99 16.53 -8.36
CA LEU A 11 -3.21 15.76 -9.35
C LEU A 11 -2.52 14.53 -8.75
N GLU A 12 -2.18 14.54 -7.45
CA GLU A 12 -1.59 13.36 -6.79
C GLU A 12 -2.61 12.21 -6.74
N ALA A 13 -3.84 12.49 -6.31
CA ALA A 13 -4.92 11.50 -6.28
C ALA A 13 -5.23 10.95 -7.69
N GLU A 14 -5.32 11.82 -8.69
CA GLU A 14 -5.57 11.42 -10.08
C GLU A 14 -4.49 10.48 -10.61
N ARG A 15 -3.22 10.82 -10.40
CA ARG A 15 -2.09 9.99 -10.83
C ARG A 15 -2.08 8.61 -10.16
N LEU A 16 -2.39 8.57 -8.86
CA LEU A 16 -2.42 7.33 -8.10
C LEU A 16 -3.61 6.46 -8.54
N GLN A 17 -4.81 7.04 -8.64
CA GLN A 17 -6.01 6.32 -9.04
C GLN A 17 -5.93 5.76 -10.47
N ALA A 18 -5.24 6.45 -11.39
CA ALA A 18 -5.02 5.96 -12.75
C ALA A 18 -4.25 4.63 -12.83
N CYS A 19 -3.56 4.24 -11.76
CA CYS A 19 -2.78 3.00 -11.69
C CYS A 19 -3.43 1.93 -10.81
N ILE A 20 -4.43 2.27 -10.00
CA ILE A 20 -5.06 1.36 -9.04
C ILE A 20 -6.37 0.81 -9.65
N PRO A 21 -6.45 -0.50 -9.96
CA PRO A 21 -7.67 -1.10 -10.52
C PRO A 21 -8.82 -1.28 -9.50
N LEU A 22 -8.71 -0.69 -8.33
CA LEU A 22 -9.74 -0.68 -7.29
C LEU A 22 -10.27 0.74 -7.11
N ALA A 23 -11.58 0.84 -6.85
CA ALA A 23 -12.14 2.10 -6.39
C ALA A 23 -11.59 2.45 -5.01
N VAL A 24 -10.94 3.60 -4.89
CA VAL A 24 -10.42 4.11 -3.61
C VAL A 24 -10.87 5.55 -3.40
N ASP A 25 -11.52 5.81 -2.29
CA ASP A 25 -11.90 7.16 -1.86
C ASP A 25 -10.73 7.82 -1.14
N CYS A 26 -9.94 8.60 -1.89
CA CYS A 26 -8.80 9.34 -1.36
C CYS A 26 -9.18 10.38 -0.31
N SER A 27 -10.41 10.89 -0.31
CA SER A 27 -10.87 11.89 0.68
C SER A 27 -10.88 11.33 2.10
N ARG A 28 -11.09 10.02 2.23
CA ARG A 28 -11.06 9.29 3.51
C ARG A 28 -9.67 8.90 3.95
N THR A 29 -8.66 9.02 3.08
CA THR A 29 -7.29 8.60 3.38
C THR A 29 -6.51 9.71 4.09
N ARG A 30 -5.71 9.33 5.07
CA ARG A 30 -4.81 10.22 5.83
C ARG A 30 -3.38 9.70 5.73
N LEU A 31 -2.49 10.57 5.28
CA LEU A 31 -1.07 10.29 5.11
C LEU A 31 -0.27 10.90 6.26
N TYR A 32 0.47 10.06 6.97
CA TYR A 32 1.41 10.41 8.04
C TYR A 32 2.83 10.31 7.48
N GLY A 33 3.31 11.43 6.91
CA GLY A 33 4.61 11.52 6.27
C GLY A 33 5.62 12.32 7.08
N CYS A 34 6.64 12.83 6.38
CA CYS A 34 7.64 13.72 6.93
C CYS A 34 6.99 14.98 7.52
N GLY A 35 7.51 15.45 8.64
CA GLY A 35 6.99 16.65 9.33
C GLY A 35 5.84 16.39 10.31
N CYS A 36 5.38 15.15 10.51
CA CYS A 36 4.48 14.84 11.62
C CYS A 36 5.12 15.14 12.96
N SER A 37 4.43 15.92 13.80
CA SER A 37 4.87 16.37 15.13
C SER A 37 3.78 16.14 16.18
N GLY A 38 4.11 16.31 17.46
CA GLY A 38 3.17 16.11 18.55
C GLY A 38 2.60 14.68 18.59
N VAL A 39 1.31 14.56 18.85
CA VAL A 39 0.61 13.27 18.97
C VAL A 39 0.68 12.45 17.65
N SER A 40 0.49 13.11 16.50
CA SER A 40 0.58 12.43 15.20
C SER A 40 1.99 11.95 14.89
N GLY A 41 3.03 12.68 15.29
CA GLY A 41 4.42 12.26 15.18
C GLY A 41 4.75 11.08 16.10
N LEU A 42 4.21 11.07 17.32
CA LEU A 42 4.36 9.93 18.23
C LEU A 42 3.69 8.69 17.66
N LEU A 43 2.43 8.80 17.24
CA LEU A 43 1.68 7.70 16.60
C LEU A 43 2.43 7.14 15.39
N ARG A 44 2.90 8.02 14.49
CA ARG A 44 3.70 7.62 13.33
C ARG A 44 4.95 6.84 13.74
N ARG A 45 5.70 7.32 14.73
CA ARG A 45 6.91 6.62 15.21
C ARG A 45 6.60 5.25 15.78
N MET A 46 5.53 5.13 16.58
CA MET A 46 5.10 3.84 17.14
C MET A 46 4.73 2.84 16.04
N VAL A 47 3.92 3.26 15.07
CA VAL A 47 3.48 2.40 13.96
C VAL A 47 4.68 1.99 13.09
N LEU A 48 5.56 2.93 12.73
CA LEU A 48 6.75 2.63 11.93
C LEU A 48 7.75 1.74 12.68
N SER A 49 7.87 1.89 13.99
CA SER A 49 8.68 0.97 14.82
C SER A 49 8.12 -0.45 14.77
N ALA A 50 6.80 -0.61 14.94
CA ALA A 50 6.13 -1.90 14.85
C ALA A 50 6.25 -2.54 13.46
N SER A 51 6.20 -1.73 12.38
CA SER A 51 6.41 -2.20 11.00
C SER A 51 7.88 -2.38 10.60
N ARG A 52 8.83 -2.21 11.55
CA ARG A 52 10.29 -2.23 11.31
C ARG A 52 10.73 -1.17 10.28
N GLY A 53 10.14 0.00 10.35
CA GLY A 53 10.44 1.13 9.48
C GLY A 53 9.94 0.96 8.04
N ARG A 54 9.05 0.03 7.76
CA ARG A 54 8.40 -0.10 6.44
C ARG A 54 7.19 0.83 6.38
N ALA A 55 6.87 1.30 5.16
CA ALA A 55 5.57 1.90 4.89
C ALA A 55 4.46 0.91 5.24
N ILE A 56 3.32 1.40 5.70
CA ILE A 56 2.18 0.55 6.07
C ILE A 56 0.88 1.34 6.01
N ALA A 57 -0.16 0.69 5.50
CA ALA A 57 -1.54 1.16 5.57
C ALA A 57 -2.33 0.42 6.67
N LEU A 58 -2.93 1.16 7.55
CA LEU A 58 -3.85 0.66 8.58
C LEU A 58 -5.24 1.26 8.35
N GLY A 59 -6.09 0.53 7.65
CA GLY A 59 -7.38 1.04 7.20
C GLY A 59 -7.23 2.18 6.20
N ASN A 60 -7.69 3.38 6.57
CA ASN A 60 -7.53 4.58 5.75
C ASN A 60 -6.32 5.45 6.16
N HIS A 61 -5.41 4.94 6.97
CA HIS A 61 -4.24 5.65 7.47
C HIS A 61 -2.96 5.06 6.89
N ILE A 62 -2.19 5.86 6.16
CA ILE A 62 -0.91 5.49 5.56
C ILE A 62 0.22 6.13 6.36
N PHE A 63 1.18 5.32 6.80
CA PHE A 63 2.37 5.77 7.52
C PHE A 63 3.60 5.55 6.65
N LEU A 64 4.23 6.66 6.21
CA LEU A 64 5.44 6.63 5.40
C LEU A 64 6.67 6.97 6.24
N PRO A 65 7.74 6.17 6.16
CA PRO A 65 9.06 6.57 6.67
C PRO A 65 9.65 7.68 5.78
N ASP A 66 10.56 8.50 6.35
CA ASP A 66 11.10 9.67 5.67
C ASP A 66 11.83 9.32 4.35
N ARG A 67 12.45 8.14 4.28
CA ARG A 67 13.12 7.67 3.05
C ARG A 67 12.18 7.43 1.86
N HIS A 68 10.87 7.35 2.10
CA HIS A 68 9.83 7.17 1.08
C HIS A 68 8.98 8.43 0.90
N ASP A 69 9.42 9.57 1.48
CA ASP A 69 8.73 10.83 1.26
C ASP A 69 8.82 11.22 -0.22
N GLY A 70 7.67 11.47 -0.85
CA GLY A 70 7.58 11.73 -2.28
C GLY A 70 7.66 10.49 -3.20
N ASP A 71 7.88 9.27 -2.68
CA ASP A 71 7.81 8.04 -3.49
C ASP A 71 6.35 7.68 -3.79
N LEU A 72 5.88 8.12 -4.96
CA LEU A 72 4.50 7.88 -5.39
C LEU A 72 4.23 6.39 -5.69
N ALA A 73 5.24 5.58 -6.01
CA ALA A 73 5.05 4.15 -6.25
C ALA A 73 4.75 3.41 -4.94
N ILE A 74 5.49 3.71 -3.87
CA ILE A 74 5.19 3.20 -2.52
C ILE A 74 3.84 3.74 -2.04
N LEU A 75 3.54 5.01 -2.30
CA LEU A 75 2.24 5.57 -1.92
C LEU A 75 1.08 4.88 -2.67
N ALA A 76 1.26 4.52 -3.95
CA ALA A 76 0.28 3.75 -4.72
C ALA A 76 0.05 2.34 -4.15
N HIS A 77 1.14 1.67 -3.70
CA HIS A 77 1.08 0.40 -2.98
C HIS A 77 0.20 0.52 -1.73
N GLU A 78 0.52 1.47 -0.85
CA GLU A 78 -0.21 1.67 0.41
C GLU A 78 -1.65 2.14 0.17
N LEU A 79 -1.89 2.96 -0.84
CA LEU A 79 -3.23 3.40 -1.21
C LEU A 79 -4.09 2.24 -1.75
N THR A 80 -3.47 1.23 -2.39
CA THR A 80 -4.16 -0.01 -2.78
C THR A 80 -4.70 -0.74 -1.56
N HIS A 81 -3.94 -0.80 -0.47
CA HIS A 81 -4.41 -1.36 0.80
C HIS A 81 -5.57 -0.56 1.40
N CYS A 82 -5.59 0.77 1.26
CA CYS A 82 -6.75 1.57 1.65
C CYS A 82 -7.99 1.22 0.81
N GLY A 83 -7.84 1.03 -0.50
CA GLY A 83 -8.93 0.58 -1.39
C GLY A 83 -9.45 -0.81 -0.99
N GLN A 84 -8.56 -1.74 -0.68
CA GLN A 84 -8.93 -3.08 -0.17
C GLN A 84 -9.70 -2.99 1.16
N TYR A 85 -9.24 -2.14 2.09
CA TYR A 85 -9.95 -1.89 3.35
C TYR A 85 -11.34 -1.30 3.12
N GLN A 86 -11.48 -0.33 2.23
CA GLN A 86 -12.77 0.29 1.89
C GLN A 86 -13.72 -0.69 1.21
N ALA A 87 -13.21 -1.58 0.35
CA ALA A 87 -14.00 -2.57 -0.38
C ALA A 87 -14.42 -3.77 0.50
N TRP A 88 -13.55 -4.25 1.38
CA TRP A 88 -13.78 -5.49 2.15
C TRP A 88 -14.31 -5.25 3.56
N GLY A 89 -14.17 -4.03 4.07
CA GLY A 89 -14.45 -3.69 5.46
C GLY A 89 -13.36 -4.15 6.44
N PRO A 90 -13.40 -3.65 7.70
CA PRO A 90 -12.30 -3.83 8.65
C PRO A 90 -12.03 -5.29 8.99
N VAL A 91 -13.04 -6.07 9.29
CA VAL A 91 -12.88 -7.47 9.72
C VAL A 91 -12.16 -8.30 8.66
N ARG A 92 -12.66 -8.26 7.43
CA ARG A 92 -12.10 -9.04 6.33
C ARG A 92 -10.70 -8.56 5.93
N TYR A 93 -10.48 -7.24 5.96
CA TYR A 93 -9.18 -6.66 5.67
C TYR A 93 -8.12 -7.12 6.66
N PHE A 94 -8.34 -6.95 7.97
CA PHE A 94 -7.38 -7.34 8.99
C PHE A 94 -7.18 -8.85 9.10
N ALA A 95 -8.23 -9.65 8.90
CA ALA A 95 -8.10 -11.11 8.84
C ALA A 95 -7.21 -11.58 7.69
N ARG A 96 -7.37 -10.98 6.50
CA ARG A 96 -6.51 -11.29 5.34
C ARG A 96 -5.07 -10.81 5.56
N GLY A 97 -4.88 -9.60 6.08
CA GLY A 97 -3.56 -9.08 6.41
C GLY A 97 -2.82 -9.97 7.42
N ALA A 98 -3.50 -10.42 8.47
CA ALA A 98 -2.92 -11.34 9.44
C ALA A 98 -2.53 -12.68 8.79
N LEU A 99 -3.35 -13.23 7.91
CA LEU A 99 -3.06 -14.46 7.18
C LEU A 99 -1.82 -14.30 6.26
N GLU A 100 -1.73 -13.18 5.54
CA GLU A 100 -0.57 -12.90 4.67
C GLU A 100 0.71 -12.74 5.51
N GLN A 101 0.65 -12.06 6.65
CA GLN A 101 1.80 -11.93 7.57
C GLN A 101 2.23 -13.29 8.11
N LEU A 102 1.27 -14.16 8.46
CA LEU A 102 1.56 -15.50 8.92
C LEU A 102 2.23 -16.34 7.82
N ARG A 103 1.71 -16.30 6.59
CA ARG A 103 2.32 -16.95 5.42
C ARG A 103 3.73 -16.46 5.17
N HIS A 104 3.96 -15.13 5.24
CA HIS A 104 5.29 -14.55 5.08
C HIS A 104 6.26 -15.01 6.18
N LEU A 105 5.79 -15.14 7.43
CA LEU A 105 6.60 -15.65 8.54
C LEU A 105 6.99 -17.12 8.32
N PHE A 106 6.05 -17.96 7.89
CA PHE A 106 6.34 -19.37 7.55
C PHE A 106 7.32 -19.49 6.39
N TYR A 107 7.14 -18.70 5.33
CA TYR A 107 8.07 -18.67 4.21
C TYR A 107 9.48 -18.30 4.66
N ARG A 108 9.63 -17.24 5.45
CA ARG A 108 10.95 -16.76 5.92
C ARG A 108 11.64 -17.70 6.90
N LYS A 109 10.89 -18.32 7.82
CA LYS A 109 11.48 -19.14 8.89
C LYS A 109 11.68 -20.59 8.52
N LEU A 110 10.78 -21.14 7.73
CA LEU A 110 10.71 -22.58 7.45
C LEU A 110 10.95 -22.92 5.96
N GLY A 111 11.07 -21.92 5.09
CA GLY A 111 11.15 -22.16 3.64
C GLY A 111 9.88 -22.77 3.04
N LEU A 112 8.76 -22.76 3.80
CA LEU A 112 7.51 -23.38 3.39
C LEU A 112 6.57 -22.36 2.74
N GLY A 113 6.00 -22.71 1.59
CA GLY A 113 5.06 -21.88 0.86
C GLY A 113 5.74 -20.95 -0.16
N SER A 114 5.02 -19.94 -0.63
CA SER A 114 5.48 -18.94 -1.59
C SER A 114 5.62 -17.56 -0.93
N ASN A 115 6.54 -16.76 -1.47
CA ASN A 115 6.64 -15.35 -1.06
C ASN A 115 5.33 -14.63 -1.41
N PRO A 116 4.63 -14.02 -0.44
CA PRO A 116 3.33 -13.37 -0.69
C PRO A 116 3.43 -12.15 -1.63
N TYR A 117 4.61 -11.57 -1.79
CA TYR A 117 4.87 -10.45 -2.71
C TYR A 117 5.15 -10.89 -4.15
N HIS A 118 5.59 -12.15 -4.34
CA HIS A 118 5.86 -12.67 -5.69
C HIS A 118 4.55 -13.00 -6.41
N TYR A 119 4.39 -12.41 -7.58
CA TYR A 119 3.29 -12.73 -8.47
C TYR A 119 3.80 -12.99 -9.89
N HIS A 120 3.05 -13.79 -10.63
CA HIS A 120 3.22 -13.93 -12.08
C HIS A 120 1.95 -13.40 -12.73
N ALA A 121 2.08 -12.29 -13.44
CA ALA A 121 0.97 -11.73 -14.21
C ALA A 121 0.60 -12.75 -15.31
N LYS A 122 -0.66 -13.17 -15.31
CA LYS A 122 -1.20 -14.08 -16.33
C LYS A 122 -2.26 -13.33 -17.11
N ALA A 123 -2.15 -13.34 -18.45
CA ALA A 123 -3.15 -12.76 -19.32
C ALA A 123 -4.55 -13.34 -19.02
N GLY A 124 -5.55 -12.48 -18.91
CA GLY A 124 -6.93 -12.85 -18.61
C GLY A 124 -7.22 -13.18 -17.14
N ARG A 125 -6.24 -13.16 -16.25
CA ARG A 125 -6.49 -13.34 -14.82
C ARG A 125 -6.91 -12.04 -14.16
N PRO A 126 -8.11 -11.95 -13.54
CA PRO A 126 -8.59 -10.71 -12.91
C PRO A 126 -7.67 -10.26 -11.77
N PHE A 127 -7.42 -8.95 -11.68
CA PHE A 127 -6.64 -8.33 -10.60
C PHE A 127 -7.11 -8.76 -9.19
N THR A 128 -8.42 -8.83 -8.98
CA THR A 128 -9.03 -9.21 -7.69
C THR A 128 -8.81 -10.67 -7.27
N SER A 129 -8.30 -11.52 -8.18
CA SER A 129 -7.99 -12.92 -7.90
C SER A 129 -6.58 -13.14 -7.31
N TYR A 130 -5.75 -12.10 -7.30
CA TYR A 130 -4.43 -12.12 -6.67
C TYR A 130 -4.52 -11.87 -5.16
N GLY A 131 -3.49 -12.31 -4.42
CA GLY A 131 -3.37 -12.03 -2.98
C GLY A 131 -3.31 -10.53 -2.68
N MET A 132 -3.56 -10.17 -1.44
CA MET A 132 -3.62 -8.78 -0.98
C MET A 132 -2.32 -8.02 -1.29
N GLU A 133 -1.18 -8.59 -0.89
CA GLU A 133 0.14 -8.02 -1.14
C GLU A 133 0.53 -8.06 -2.62
N GLN A 134 0.13 -9.12 -3.34
CA GLN A 134 0.37 -9.21 -4.79
C GLN A 134 -0.33 -8.10 -5.55
N GLN A 135 -1.58 -7.77 -5.20
CA GLN A 135 -2.31 -6.66 -5.81
C GLN A 135 -1.59 -5.33 -5.59
N ALA A 136 -1.13 -5.06 -4.36
CA ALA A 136 -0.41 -3.84 -4.05
C ALA A 136 0.95 -3.77 -4.78
N GLN A 137 1.68 -4.89 -4.86
CA GLN A 137 2.93 -4.97 -5.61
C GLN A 137 2.73 -4.76 -7.11
N MET A 138 1.67 -5.32 -7.70
CA MET A 138 1.33 -5.10 -9.11
C MET A 138 1.10 -3.61 -9.43
N VAL A 139 0.42 -2.90 -8.52
CA VAL A 139 0.20 -1.46 -8.66
C VAL A 139 1.52 -0.68 -8.55
N GLU A 140 2.35 -1.01 -7.57
CA GLU A 140 3.67 -0.39 -7.40
C GLU A 140 4.54 -0.57 -8.66
N ASP A 141 4.65 -1.80 -9.16
CA ASP A 141 5.45 -2.13 -10.34
C ASP A 141 4.92 -1.42 -11.61
N SER A 142 3.60 -1.38 -11.77
CA SER A 142 2.94 -0.64 -12.86
C SER A 142 3.24 0.86 -12.78
N PHE A 143 3.21 1.43 -11.58
CA PHE A 143 3.51 2.85 -11.38
C PHE A 143 4.96 3.16 -11.71
N ARG A 144 5.92 2.34 -11.24
CA ARG A 144 7.35 2.50 -11.53
C ARG A 144 7.65 2.38 -13.03
N SER A 145 7.04 1.42 -13.71
CA SER A 145 7.24 1.22 -15.15
C SER A 145 6.72 2.39 -15.98
N ARG A 146 5.57 2.97 -15.60
CA ARG A 146 5.05 4.18 -16.25
C ARG A 146 5.96 5.38 -16.04
N GLN A 147 6.59 5.51 -14.88
CA GLN A 147 7.57 6.58 -14.61
C GLN A 147 8.83 6.43 -15.46
N GLN A 148 9.21 5.19 -15.79
CA GLN A 148 10.40 4.91 -16.61
C GLN A 148 10.11 4.92 -18.12
N GLY A 149 8.87 5.23 -18.54
CA GLY A 149 8.47 5.21 -19.96
C GLY A 149 8.33 3.81 -20.56
N GLN A 150 8.33 2.77 -19.73
CA GLN A 150 8.09 1.38 -20.15
C GLN A 150 6.59 1.10 -20.13
N VAL A 151 6.02 0.78 -21.29
CA VAL A 151 4.63 0.33 -21.40
C VAL A 151 4.55 -1.11 -20.91
N ILE A 152 3.94 -1.35 -19.76
CA ILE A 152 3.54 -2.71 -19.39
C ILE A 152 2.27 -3.05 -20.17
N PRO A 153 2.20 -4.21 -20.86
CA PRO A 153 0.95 -4.67 -21.47
C PRO A 153 -0.13 -4.79 -20.38
N SER A 154 -1.28 -4.17 -20.60
CA SER A 154 -2.45 -4.33 -19.74
C SER A 154 -2.86 -5.81 -19.72
N ALA A 155 -2.95 -6.39 -18.52
CA ALA A 155 -3.49 -7.73 -18.31
C ALA A 155 -5.01 -7.75 -18.46
#